data_ba11000f2fa76eca674fae57a294418b
#
_entry.id   ba11000f2fa76eca674fae57a294418b
#
_cell.length_a   1.000
_cell.length_b   1.000
_cell.length_c   1.000
_cell.angle_alpha   90.00
_cell.angle_beta   90.00
_cell.angle_gamma   90.00
#
_symmetry.space_group_name_H-M   'P 1'
#
loop_
_entity.id
_entity.type
_entity.pdbx_description
1 polymer ?
#
loop_
_entity_poly.entity_id
_entity_poly.type
_entity_poly.pdbx_seq_one_letter_code
_entity_poly.pdbx_strand_id
1 'polypeptide(L)'
;MKNILTTCLFLCLLLTVHAADNPNVKKLFTVTSGELKLTFMVGMDNRLYQLGFGDAAREVEPPAKMPSREWEFLPPYGNGVLTEPAIQATHVDGNTSTELHYTGHRTEALTPGIEQTVISLKDPAYPFTVDIYIKCYTDNSMMEIWNTVTHNEKGKVILHRFASAAPV
;
A
#
# COMPACT_ATOMS: atom_id res chain seq x y z
N MET A 1 -61.41 -4.99 -37.62
CA MET A 1 -60.63 -4.03 -36.80
C MET A 1 -59.46 -4.78 -36.21
N LYS A 2 -58.25 -4.62 -36.72
CA LYS A 2 -57.03 -5.34 -36.29
C LYS A 2 -56.23 -4.37 -35.42
N ASN A 3 -56.03 -4.70 -34.16
CA ASN A 3 -55.18 -3.98 -33.23
C ASN A 3 -53.73 -4.40 -33.47
N ILE A 4 -52.92 -3.46 -33.95
CA ILE A 4 -51.47 -3.61 -34.09
C ILE A 4 -50.87 -3.21 -32.74
N LEU A 5 -50.38 -4.16 -31.98
CA LEU A 5 -49.63 -3.95 -30.74
C LEU A 5 -48.19 -3.69 -31.09
N THR A 6 -47.78 -2.44 -31.04
CA THR A 6 -46.37 -2.02 -31.28
C THR A 6 -45.57 -2.26 -30.03
N THR A 7 -44.80 -3.35 -30.00
CA THR A 7 -43.84 -3.67 -28.91
C THR A 7 -42.58 -2.85 -29.15
N CYS A 8 -42.39 -1.77 -28.36
CA CYS A 8 -41.14 -1.03 -28.30
C CYS A 8 -40.09 -1.84 -27.52
N LEU A 9 -39.17 -2.48 -28.24
CA LEU A 9 -38.01 -3.14 -27.64
C LEU A 9 -36.98 -2.09 -27.24
N PHE A 10 -36.94 -1.75 -25.92
CA PHE A 10 -35.94 -0.84 -25.36
C PHE A 10 -34.64 -1.64 -25.21
N LEU A 11 -33.75 -1.52 -26.19
CA LEU A 11 -32.40 -2.06 -26.14
C LEU A 11 -31.55 -1.20 -25.19
N CYS A 12 -31.49 -1.57 -23.91
CA CYS A 12 -30.54 -1.00 -22.94
C CYS A 12 -29.10 -1.40 -23.35
N LEU A 13 -28.43 -0.48 -24.04
CA LEU A 13 -26.99 -0.61 -24.31
C LEU A 13 -26.26 -0.37 -22.99
N LEU A 14 -25.90 -1.45 -22.28
CA LEU A 14 -24.99 -1.39 -21.13
C LEU A 14 -23.60 -1.00 -21.66
N LEU A 15 -23.30 0.28 -21.65
CA LEU A 15 -21.94 0.80 -21.82
C LEU A 15 -21.16 0.38 -20.57
N THR A 16 -20.48 -0.75 -20.62
CA THR A 16 -19.43 -1.08 -19.65
C THR A 16 -18.28 -0.09 -19.88
N VAL A 17 -18.22 0.95 -19.06
CA VAL A 17 -17.04 1.79 -18.98
C VAL A 17 -15.94 0.91 -18.37
N HIS A 18 -15.09 0.36 -19.20
CA HIS A 18 -13.83 -0.21 -18.74
C HIS A 18 -12.97 1.00 -18.33
N ALA A 19 -12.77 1.16 -17.02
CA ALA A 19 -11.68 1.99 -16.53
C ALA A 19 -10.40 1.45 -17.20
N ALA A 20 -9.70 2.30 -17.94
CA ALA A 20 -8.45 1.92 -18.58
C ALA A 20 -7.50 1.46 -17.47
N ASP A 21 -7.10 0.19 -17.51
CA ASP A 21 -6.15 -0.36 -16.56
C ASP A 21 -4.86 0.47 -16.64
N ASN A 22 -4.51 1.16 -15.55
CA ASN A 22 -3.27 1.92 -15.50
C ASN A 22 -2.10 0.91 -15.48
N PRO A 23 -1.24 0.87 -16.53
CA PRO A 23 -0.20 -0.14 -16.66
C PRO A 23 0.88 -0.09 -15.56
N ASN A 24 0.89 0.97 -14.76
CA ASN A 24 1.85 1.14 -13.66
C ASN A 24 1.32 0.59 -12.32
N VAL A 25 0.03 0.27 -12.26
CA VAL A 25 -0.66 -0.12 -11.02
C VAL A 25 -0.93 -1.61 -11.01
N LYS A 26 -0.34 -2.31 -10.04
CA LYS A 26 -0.64 -3.70 -9.76
C LYS A 26 -1.84 -3.84 -8.82
N LYS A 27 -1.95 -2.95 -7.83
CA LYS A 27 -3.03 -2.95 -6.85
C LYS A 27 -3.21 -1.55 -6.24
N LEU A 28 -4.45 -1.18 -5.99
CA LEU A 28 -4.83 -0.04 -5.15
C LEU A 28 -5.61 -0.55 -3.95
N PHE A 29 -5.38 0.05 -2.79
CA PHE A 29 -6.18 -0.20 -1.59
C PHE A 29 -6.09 0.97 -0.63
N THR A 30 -7.06 1.06 0.26
CA THR A 30 -7.16 2.11 1.26
C THR A 30 -7.25 1.52 2.66
N VAL A 31 -6.76 2.28 3.63
CA VAL A 31 -6.99 2.05 5.06
C VAL A 31 -7.70 3.28 5.58
N THR A 32 -8.90 3.09 6.15
CA THR A 32 -9.77 4.18 6.59
C THR A 32 -10.01 4.10 8.09
N SER A 33 -10.01 5.25 8.75
CA SER A 33 -10.34 5.40 10.16
C SER A 33 -11.24 6.62 10.33
N GLY A 34 -12.57 6.40 10.44
CA GLY A 34 -13.56 7.48 10.45
C GLY A 34 -13.42 8.38 9.23
N GLU A 35 -13.07 9.65 9.44
CA GLU A 35 -12.90 10.64 8.38
C GLU A 35 -11.48 10.68 7.77
N LEU A 36 -10.56 9.83 8.25
CA LEU A 36 -9.20 9.75 7.72
C LEU A 36 -9.04 8.55 6.78
N LYS A 37 -8.27 8.74 5.71
CA LYS A 37 -7.92 7.70 4.74
C LYS A 37 -6.46 7.77 4.34
N LEU A 38 -5.79 6.63 4.36
CA LEU A 38 -4.52 6.36 3.69
C LEU A 38 -4.81 5.63 2.38
N THR A 39 -4.26 6.12 1.28
CA THR A 39 -4.36 5.47 -0.04
C THR A 39 -3.01 4.94 -0.46
N PHE A 40 -2.99 3.65 -0.78
CA PHE A 40 -1.79 2.92 -1.18
C PHE A 40 -1.88 2.42 -2.61
N MET A 41 -0.76 2.40 -3.28
CA MET A 41 -0.54 1.76 -4.56
C MET A 41 0.58 0.74 -4.44
N VAL A 42 0.35 -0.45 -4.95
CA VAL A 42 1.43 -1.38 -5.29
C VAL A 42 1.75 -1.17 -6.76
N GLY A 43 2.97 -0.76 -7.04
CA GLY A 43 3.47 -0.56 -8.40
C GLY A 43 3.76 -1.89 -9.11
N MET A 44 3.96 -1.85 -10.42
CA MET A 44 4.39 -3.01 -11.21
C MET A 44 5.78 -3.53 -10.79
N ASP A 45 6.56 -2.72 -10.10
CA ASP A 45 7.82 -3.08 -9.45
C ASP A 45 7.66 -3.76 -8.08
N ASN A 46 6.41 -4.08 -7.68
CA ASN A 46 6.02 -4.66 -6.40
C ASN A 46 6.30 -3.80 -5.16
N ARG A 47 6.61 -2.51 -5.32
CA ARG A 47 6.85 -1.61 -4.19
C ARG A 47 5.54 -0.99 -3.70
N LEU A 48 5.51 -0.66 -2.42
CA LEU A 48 4.37 -0.02 -1.77
C LEU A 48 4.57 1.50 -1.73
N TYR A 49 3.70 2.21 -2.40
CA TYR A 49 3.69 3.67 -2.48
C TYR A 49 2.52 4.26 -1.69
N GLN A 50 2.76 5.37 -1.01
CA GLN A 50 1.69 6.20 -0.48
C GLN A 50 1.25 7.18 -1.56
N LEU A 51 -0.05 7.18 -1.91
CA LEU A 51 -0.62 8.14 -2.86
C LEU A 51 -1.30 9.31 -2.16
N GLY A 52 -1.76 9.12 -0.93
CA GLY A 52 -2.42 10.18 -0.19
C GLY A 52 -2.74 9.82 1.25
N PHE A 53 -2.83 10.87 2.07
CA PHE A 53 -3.33 10.81 3.44
C PHE A 53 -4.23 12.03 3.67
N GLY A 54 -5.39 11.84 4.23
CA GLY A 54 -6.33 12.94 4.55
C GLY A 54 -7.78 12.51 4.60
N ASP A 55 -8.66 13.39 4.14
CA ASP A 55 -10.10 13.21 4.15
C ASP A 55 -10.54 11.92 3.42
N ALA A 56 -11.32 11.08 4.10
CA ALA A 56 -11.83 9.82 3.55
C ALA A 56 -12.73 10.02 2.33
N ALA A 57 -13.42 11.15 2.22
CA ALA A 57 -14.27 11.48 1.08
C ALA A 57 -13.46 11.88 -0.17
N ARG A 58 -12.17 12.25 -0.02
CA ARG A 58 -11.33 12.64 -1.14
C ARG A 58 -10.91 11.43 -1.96
N GLU A 59 -11.25 11.41 -3.24
CA GLU A 59 -10.72 10.43 -4.18
C GLU A 59 -9.26 10.75 -4.54
N VAL A 60 -8.44 9.71 -4.61
CA VAL A 60 -7.04 9.79 -5.01
C VAL A 60 -6.84 8.87 -6.21
N GLU A 61 -6.56 9.48 -7.36
CA GLU A 61 -6.27 8.73 -8.57
C GLU A 61 -4.79 8.32 -8.63
N PRO A 62 -4.50 7.11 -9.14
CA PRO A 62 -3.12 6.70 -9.36
C PRO A 62 -2.46 7.55 -10.44
N PRO A 63 -1.17 7.88 -10.30
CA PRO A 63 -0.46 8.69 -11.26
C PRO A 63 -0.29 7.95 -12.60
N ALA A 64 -0.30 8.70 -13.72
CA ALA A 64 -0.12 8.15 -15.07
C ALA A 64 1.27 7.53 -15.30
N LYS A 65 2.25 7.85 -14.45
CA LYS A 65 3.61 7.27 -14.46
C LYS A 65 3.90 6.63 -13.10
N MET A 66 4.87 5.70 -13.07
CA MET A 66 5.37 5.18 -11.80
C MET A 66 5.82 6.34 -10.89
N PRO A 67 5.43 6.32 -9.61
CA PRO A 67 5.92 7.29 -8.64
C PRO A 67 7.45 7.22 -8.49
N SER A 68 8.05 8.33 -8.07
CA SER A 68 9.43 8.28 -7.56
C SER A 68 9.51 7.35 -6.35
N ARG A 69 10.64 6.68 -6.17
CA ARG A 69 10.90 5.81 -5.01
C ARG A 69 10.89 6.58 -3.68
N GLU A 70 10.97 7.89 -3.72
CA GLU A 70 10.77 8.77 -2.56
C GLU A 70 9.35 8.65 -1.96
N TRP A 71 8.38 8.21 -2.77
CA TRP A 71 6.99 7.99 -2.36
C TRP A 71 6.73 6.57 -1.84
N GLU A 72 7.79 5.73 -1.75
CA GLU A 72 7.65 4.46 -1.02
C GLU A 72 7.24 4.76 0.43
N PHE A 73 6.22 4.05 0.92
CA PHE A 73 5.71 4.29 2.28
C PHE A 73 6.76 4.00 3.36
N LEU A 74 7.69 3.12 3.08
CA LEU A 74 8.80 2.76 3.96
C LEU A 74 10.09 2.61 3.12
N PRO A 75 10.71 3.72 2.67
CA PRO A 75 11.85 3.67 1.76
C PRO A 75 13.08 3.02 2.44
N PRO A 76 13.61 1.90 1.90
CA PRO A 76 14.81 1.29 2.43
C PRO A 76 16.07 1.96 1.87
N TYR A 77 17.19 1.81 2.60
CA TYR A 77 18.51 2.22 2.11
C TYR A 77 18.94 1.35 0.92
N GLY A 78 19.54 1.98 -0.10
CA GLY A 78 19.99 1.28 -1.31
C GLY A 78 18.97 1.27 -2.44
N ASN A 79 17.77 1.86 -2.26
CA ASN A 79 16.75 1.94 -3.29
C ASN A 79 17.03 2.96 -4.42
N GLY A 80 18.19 3.66 -4.36
CA GLY A 80 18.59 4.66 -5.35
C GLY A 80 18.07 6.07 -5.08
N VAL A 81 17.50 6.31 -3.90
CA VAL A 81 17.02 7.62 -3.45
C VAL A 81 18.05 8.25 -2.51
N LEU A 82 18.23 9.57 -2.60
CA LEU A 82 19.18 10.32 -1.77
C LEU A 82 18.55 10.87 -0.48
N THR A 83 17.27 10.59 -0.27
CA THR A 83 16.57 10.97 0.97
C THR A 83 16.92 10.02 2.12
N GLU A 84 16.58 10.46 3.32
CA GLU A 84 16.80 9.67 4.52
C GLU A 84 15.94 8.39 4.50
N PRO A 85 16.54 7.18 4.56
CA PRO A 85 15.78 5.95 4.52
C PRO A 85 15.02 5.73 5.83
N ALA A 86 13.84 5.10 5.73
CA ALA A 86 13.10 4.64 6.90
C ALA A 86 13.73 3.39 7.53
N ILE A 87 14.34 2.53 6.69
CA ILE A 87 15.03 1.32 7.13
C ILE A 87 16.43 1.27 6.50
N GLN A 88 17.43 1.03 7.34
CA GLN A 88 18.81 0.76 6.92
C GLN A 88 19.36 -0.42 7.71
N ALA A 89 19.73 -1.48 6.99
CA ALA A 89 20.31 -2.69 7.57
C ALA A 89 21.66 -3.01 6.92
N THR A 90 22.54 -3.69 7.65
CA THR A 90 23.65 -4.43 7.09
C THR A 90 23.34 -5.90 7.20
N HIS A 91 23.24 -6.58 6.07
CA HIS A 91 22.99 -8.02 5.97
C HIS A 91 24.22 -8.84 6.38
N VAL A 92 24.05 -10.14 6.56
CA VAL A 92 25.12 -11.06 7.05
C VAL A 92 26.36 -11.05 6.14
N ASP A 93 26.19 -10.84 4.83
CA ASP A 93 27.27 -10.77 3.84
C ASP A 93 27.94 -9.39 3.76
N GLY A 94 27.51 -8.43 4.58
CA GLY A 94 28.03 -7.05 4.61
C GLY A 94 27.34 -6.12 3.63
N ASN A 95 26.38 -6.58 2.82
CA ASN A 95 25.59 -5.72 1.95
C ASN A 95 24.68 -4.81 2.78
N THR A 96 24.57 -3.55 2.37
CA THR A 96 23.72 -2.54 3.05
C THR A 96 22.47 -2.18 2.26
N SER A 97 22.36 -2.67 1.02
CA SER A 97 21.15 -2.43 0.19
C SER A 97 20.04 -3.39 0.58
N THR A 98 18.87 -2.84 0.83
CA THR A 98 17.64 -3.59 1.13
C THR A 98 16.58 -3.19 0.11
N GLU A 99 15.79 -4.14 -0.37
CA GLU A 99 14.60 -3.89 -1.15
C GLU A 99 13.38 -4.40 -0.40
N LEU A 100 12.26 -3.69 -0.50
CA LEU A 100 11.02 -4.09 0.18
C LEU A 100 9.90 -4.25 -0.85
N HIS A 101 9.58 -5.50 -1.17
CA HIS A 101 8.51 -5.86 -2.08
C HIS A 101 7.24 -6.23 -1.30
N TYR A 102 6.11 -5.66 -1.71
CA TYR A 102 4.82 -6.00 -1.16
C TYR A 102 4.46 -7.47 -1.43
N THR A 103 4.07 -8.19 -0.39
CA THR A 103 3.65 -9.59 -0.48
C THR A 103 2.16 -9.78 -0.19
N GLY A 104 1.55 -8.86 0.56
CA GLY A 104 0.13 -8.91 0.88
C GLY A 104 -0.27 -7.95 1.98
N HIS A 105 -1.57 -7.85 2.21
CA HIS A 105 -2.11 -7.22 3.42
C HIS A 105 -3.38 -7.95 3.89
N ARG A 106 -3.70 -7.79 5.14
CA ARG A 106 -4.94 -8.25 5.76
C ARG A 106 -5.46 -7.20 6.72
N THR A 107 -6.76 -7.13 6.86
CA THR A 107 -7.44 -6.29 7.87
C THR A 107 -8.26 -7.18 8.77
N GLU A 108 -8.23 -6.92 10.06
CA GLU A 108 -8.97 -7.63 11.08
C GLU A 108 -9.62 -6.65 12.07
N ALA A 109 -10.83 -6.93 12.49
CA ALA A 109 -11.48 -6.21 13.59
C ALA A 109 -10.92 -6.75 14.92
N LEU A 110 -10.34 -5.87 15.74
CA LEU A 110 -9.83 -6.24 17.07
C LEU A 110 -10.95 -6.15 18.12
N THR A 111 -11.69 -5.06 18.10
CA THR A 111 -12.87 -4.79 18.93
C THR A 111 -13.82 -3.87 18.18
N PRO A 112 -15.07 -3.68 18.60
CA PRO A 112 -15.96 -2.66 18.01
C PRO A 112 -15.26 -1.29 17.96
N GLY A 113 -15.23 -0.66 16.80
CA GLY A 113 -14.58 0.63 16.56
C GLY A 113 -13.04 0.59 16.42
N ILE A 114 -12.41 -0.59 16.50
CA ILE A 114 -10.96 -0.74 16.34
C ILE A 114 -10.65 -1.83 15.33
N GLU A 115 -10.00 -1.44 14.23
CA GLU A 115 -9.52 -2.34 13.19
C GLU A 115 -8.00 -2.25 13.04
N GLN A 116 -7.38 -3.32 12.58
CA GLN A 116 -5.95 -3.36 12.30
C GLN A 116 -5.70 -3.89 10.91
N THR A 117 -4.97 -3.13 10.11
CA THR A 117 -4.43 -3.59 8.84
C THR A 117 -2.94 -3.92 9.02
N VAL A 118 -2.54 -5.10 8.57
CA VAL A 118 -1.13 -5.51 8.53
C VAL A 118 -0.73 -5.63 7.07
N ILE A 119 0.31 -4.90 6.67
CA ILE A 119 0.89 -4.92 5.32
C ILE A 119 2.26 -5.58 5.42
N SER A 120 2.47 -6.66 4.65
CA SER A 120 3.72 -7.42 4.67
C SER A 120 4.58 -7.06 3.47
N LEU A 121 5.83 -6.70 3.76
CA LEU A 121 6.89 -6.45 2.79
C LEU A 121 8.02 -7.45 3.00
N LYS A 122 8.69 -7.86 1.91
CA LYS A 122 9.80 -8.82 1.98
C LYS A 122 10.92 -8.40 1.02
N ASP A 123 12.15 -8.57 1.46
CA ASP A 123 13.31 -8.45 0.59
C ASP A 123 13.39 -9.66 -0.37
N PRO A 124 13.54 -9.45 -1.68
CA PRO A 124 13.64 -10.55 -2.65
C PRO A 124 14.95 -11.34 -2.56
N ALA A 125 16.03 -10.73 -2.06
CA ALA A 125 17.36 -11.34 -1.97
C ALA A 125 17.65 -11.95 -0.60
N TYR A 126 17.08 -11.38 0.46
CA TYR A 126 17.35 -11.79 1.85
C TYR A 126 16.07 -12.30 2.54
N PRO A 127 16.20 -13.25 3.49
CA PRO A 127 15.09 -13.64 4.35
C PRO A 127 14.81 -12.54 5.41
N PHE A 128 14.51 -11.34 4.93
CA PHE A 128 14.25 -10.13 5.68
C PHE A 128 12.82 -9.65 5.36
N THR A 129 12.02 -9.43 6.37
CA THR A 129 10.60 -9.10 6.27
C THR A 129 10.27 -7.91 7.15
N VAL A 130 9.40 -7.05 6.67
CA VAL A 130 8.84 -5.94 7.45
C VAL A 130 7.33 -6.03 7.41
N ASP A 131 6.70 -6.12 8.57
CA ASP A 131 5.25 -6.02 8.72
C ASP A 131 4.90 -4.63 9.25
N ILE A 132 4.10 -3.89 8.49
CA ILE A 132 3.58 -2.57 8.84
C ILE A 132 2.19 -2.76 9.42
N TYR A 133 1.97 -2.24 10.62
CA TYR A 133 0.69 -2.27 11.32
C TYR A 133 0.06 -0.89 11.29
N ILE A 134 -1.19 -0.84 10.88
CA ILE A 134 -2.01 0.38 10.90
C ILE A 134 -3.27 0.05 11.71
N LYS A 135 -3.32 0.58 12.92
CA LYS A 135 -4.45 0.41 13.82
C LYS A 135 -5.35 1.64 13.73
N CYS A 136 -6.60 1.42 13.39
CA CYS A 136 -7.60 2.44 13.16
C CYS A 136 -8.58 2.50 14.32
N TYR A 137 -8.77 3.69 14.87
CA TYR A 137 -9.79 4.01 15.88
C TYR A 137 -10.89 4.80 15.17
N THR A 138 -11.87 4.07 14.64
CA THR A 138 -12.85 4.61 13.67
C THR A 138 -13.68 5.75 14.25
N ASP A 139 -14.06 5.67 15.53
CA ASP A 139 -14.90 6.67 16.20
C ASP A 139 -14.18 8.00 16.43
N ASN A 140 -12.85 7.99 16.44
CA ASN A 140 -12.01 9.16 16.70
C ASN A 140 -11.24 9.66 15.48
N SER A 141 -11.41 9.03 14.32
CA SER A 141 -10.65 9.34 13.10
C SER A 141 -9.14 9.37 13.37
N MET A 142 -8.60 8.37 14.08
CA MET A 142 -7.21 8.29 14.50
C MET A 142 -6.57 7.01 13.98
N MET A 143 -5.31 7.11 13.56
CA MET A 143 -4.49 5.98 13.15
C MET A 143 -3.20 5.92 13.98
N GLU A 144 -2.84 4.71 14.39
CA GLU A 144 -1.56 4.40 15.02
C GLU A 144 -0.78 3.52 14.04
N ILE A 145 0.46 3.89 13.73
CA ILE A 145 1.29 3.20 12.73
C ILE A 145 2.61 2.79 13.36
N TRP A 146 2.95 1.51 13.23
CA TRP A 146 4.26 0.98 13.59
C TRP A 146 4.64 -0.16 12.64
N ASN A 147 5.87 -0.62 12.74
CA ASN A 147 6.29 -1.79 11.99
C ASN A 147 7.18 -2.72 12.83
N THR A 148 7.33 -3.94 12.37
CA THR A 148 8.27 -4.92 12.92
C THR A 148 9.19 -5.43 11.82
N VAL A 149 10.46 -5.62 12.15
CA VAL A 149 11.46 -6.21 11.27
C VAL A 149 11.78 -7.62 11.79
N THR A 150 11.73 -8.59 10.88
CA THR A 150 12.09 -9.98 11.15
C THR A 150 13.10 -10.44 10.10
N HIS A 151 14.15 -11.16 10.53
CA HIS A 151 15.07 -11.80 9.60
C HIS A 151 15.39 -13.24 10.02
N ASN A 152 15.69 -14.09 9.04
CA ASN A 152 16.13 -15.47 9.24
C ASN A 152 17.49 -15.73 8.56
N GLU A 153 18.31 -14.70 8.42
CA GLU A 153 19.66 -14.80 7.93
C GLU A 153 20.53 -15.56 8.94
N LYS A 154 21.45 -16.38 8.43
CA LYS A 154 22.34 -17.19 9.28
C LYS A 154 23.54 -16.37 9.77
N GLY A 155 23.29 -15.41 10.66
CA GLY A 155 24.32 -14.56 11.25
C GLY A 155 23.75 -13.26 11.78
N LYS A 156 24.65 -12.31 12.04
CA LYS A 156 24.29 -11.01 12.61
C LYS A 156 23.83 -10.05 11.51
N VAL A 157 22.63 -9.55 11.62
CA VAL A 157 22.13 -8.39 10.87
C VAL A 157 22.20 -7.17 11.80
N ILE A 158 22.65 -6.03 11.28
CA ILE A 158 22.73 -4.78 12.03
C ILE A 158 21.69 -3.82 11.47
N LEU A 159 20.75 -3.39 12.30
CA LEU A 159 19.77 -2.40 11.95
C LEU A 159 20.31 -1.03 12.39
N HIS A 160 20.70 -0.18 11.42
CA HIS A 160 21.28 1.15 11.67
C HIS A 160 20.19 2.21 11.82
N ARG A 161 19.09 2.04 11.11
CA ARG A 161 17.97 2.96 11.09
C ARG A 161 16.66 2.20 11.03
N PHE A 162 15.70 2.70 11.80
CA PHE A 162 14.37 2.12 11.91
C PHE A 162 13.36 3.23 12.25
N ALA A 163 12.49 3.53 11.31
CA ALA A 163 11.37 4.45 11.50
C ALA A 163 10.05 3.69 11.44
N SER A 164 9.09 4.05 12.29
CA SER A 164 7.76 3.42 12.32
C SER A 164 6.97 3.66 11.04
N ALA A 165 7.15 4.83 10.41
CA ALA A 165 6.61 5.22 9.13
C ALA A 165 7.44 6.36 8.55
N ALA A 166 7.38 6.54 7.24
CA ALA A 166 7.95 7.69 6.55
C ALA A 166 6.90 8.27 5.58
N PRO A 167 5.79 8.81 6.12
CA PRO A 167 4.72 9.36 5.29
C PRO A 167 5.24 10.57 4.51
N VAL A 168 4.82 10.66 3.23
CA VAL A 168 5.14 11.75 2.29
C VAL A 168 3.96 12.72 2.24
#